data_4203ac2220847359488aede70edc3a30
#
_entry.id   4203ac2220847359488aede70edc3a30
#
_cell.length_a   1.000
_cell.length_b   1.000
_cell.length_c   1.000
_cell.angle_alpha   90.00
_cell.angle_beta   90.00
_cell.angle_gamma   90.00
#
_symmetry.space_group_name_H-M   'P 1'
#
loop_
_entity.id
_entity.type
_entity.pdbx_description
1 polymer ?
#
loop_
_entity_poly.entity_id
_entity_poly.type
_entity_poly.pdbx_seq_one_letter_code
_entity_poly.pdbx_strand_id
1 'polypeptide(L)'
;VEATRPRLHIFADVVLLVEDIAQRAIAQVRIAVVDRELIAAGGLDDNALPGRLAAVILPGLGLEQGDVGVFLAGDLYTVPALDRRGGSGDVRAVWEAFGDEFSWVVGVAGNHDTFGADPNAAPRFPRHLHYLDNDRVNIDGCQIAGLGGIIGNPRRPRRRSDDQYIQCLEALLQHRTDILITHDGPDDPIGGPPGSPVIREAIERLRPALAFGAMP
;
A
#
# COMPACT_ATOMS: atom_id res chain seq x y z
N VAL A 1 27.22 -18.18 -8.24
CA VAL A 1 26.88 -16.82 -7.78
C VAL A 1 25.55 -16.94 -7.08
N GLU A 2 25.58 -16.94 -5.75
CA GLU A 2 24.42 -16.99 -4.88
C GLU A 2 23.66 -15.65 -5.04
N ALA A 3 22.41 -15.70 -5.46
CA ALA A 3 21.56 -14.54 -5.53
C ALA A 3 21.29 -14.07 -4.09
N THR A 4 21.89 -12.95 -3.73
CA THR A 4 21.63 -12.29 -2.46
C THR A 4 20.13 -11.92 -2.43
N ARG A 5 19.38 -12.54 -1.53
CA ARG A 5 17.98 -12.15 -1.28
C ARG A 5 17.98 -10.72 -0.76
N PRO A 6 17.08 -9.84 -1.25
CA PRO A 6 16.97 -8.50 -0.71
C PRO A 6 16.68 -8.60 0.80
N ARG A 7 17.45 -7.86 1.60
CA ARG A 7 17.20 -7.77 3.05
C ARG A 7 16.06 -6.80 3.28
N LEU A 8 14.94 -7.36 3.71
CA LEU A 8 13.83 -6.58 4.22
C LEU A 8 14.24 -5.99 5.56
N HIS A 9 14.44 -4.68 5.63
CA HIS A 9 14.63 -3.97 6.90
C HIS A 9 13.26 -3.49 7.36
N ILE A 10 12.66 -4.24 8.28
CA ILE A 10 11.46 -3.85 9.01
C ILE A 10 11.94 -3.03 10.22
N PHE A 11 11.85 -1.72 10.14
CA PHE A 11 11.82 -0.88 11.34
C PHE A 11 10.37 -0.67 11.68
N ALA A 12 9.93 -1.11 12.86
CA ALA A 12 8.59 -0.97 13.39
C ALA A 12 7.72 0.03 12.58
N ASP A 13 6.85 -0.52 11.74
CA ASP A 13 5.79 0.17 10.99
C ASP A 13 6.18 1.04 9.75
N VAL A 14 7.45 1.17 9.38
CA VAL A 14 7.88 1.69 8.07
C VAL A 14 8.64 0.61 7.32
N VAL A 15 8.07 0.06 6.27
CA VAL A 15 8.84 -0.76 5.33
C VAL A 15 9.53 0.17 4.34
N LEU A 16 10.74 0.58 4.66
CA LEU A 16 11.62 1.21 3.70
C LEU A 16 12.32 0.13 2.87
N LEU A 17 11.82 -0.09 1.68
CA LEU A 17 12.55 -0.88 0.69
C LEU A 17 13.66 -0.01 0.10
N VAL A 18 14.79 0.00 0.75
CA VAL A 18 16.04 0.53 0.19
C VAL A 18 16.88 -0.67 -0.20
N GLU A 19 16.57 -1.31 -1.31
CA GLU A 19 17.55 -2.13 -2.05
C GLU A 19 17.06 -2.39 -3.47
N ASP A 20 17.94 -2.12 -4.36
CA ASP A 20 18.12 -2.59 -5.74
C ASP A 20 17.07 -3.56 -6.30
N ILE A 21 15.92 -3.05 -6.71
CA ILE A 21 15.11 -3.70 -7.74
C ILE A 21 15.91 -3.67 -9.08
N ALA A 22 17.11 -3.15 -9.04
CA ALA A 22 18.01 -2.88 -10.14
C ALA A 22 18.53 -4.11 -10.91
N GLN A 23 18.23 -5.34 -10.52
CA GLN A 23 18.64 -6.50 -11.33
C GLN A 23 17.70 -6.83 -12.50
N ARG A 24 16.56 -6.13 -12.63
CA ARG A 24 15.63 -6.32 -13.77
C ARG A 24 15.06 -4.99 -14.27
N ALA A 25 15.91 -4.09 -14.75
CA ALA A 25 15.53 -2.93 -15.57
C ALA A 25 14.69 -1.81 -14.90
N ILE A 26 14.66 -1.70 -13.59
CA ILE A 26 14.10 -0.54 -12.89
C ILE A 26 15.23 0.16 -12.15
N ALA A 27 15.82 1.15 -12.80
CA ALA A 27 16.83 1.99 -12.19
C ALA A 27 16.18 2.84 -11.09
N GLN A 28 16.53 2.55 -9.82
CA GLN A 28 16.41 3.48 -8.69
C GLN A 28 15.01 3.99 -8.32
N VAL A 29 13.99 3.14 -8.27
CA VAL A 29 12.74 3.49 -7.59
C VAL A 29 12.90 3.18 -6.12
N ARG A 30 12.87 4.21 -5.27
CA ARG A 30 12.87 4.09 -3.82
C ARG A 30 11.45 4.28 -3.32
N ILE A 31 10.97 3.41 -2.43
CA ILE A 31 9.56 3.35 -2.06
C ILE A 31 9.45 3.35 -0.54
N ALA A 32 8.58 4.21 -0.02
CA ALA A 32 8.09 4.14 1.35
C ALA A 32 6.70 3.48 1.34
N VAL A 33 6.52 2.42 2.11
CA VAL A 33 5.20 1.80 2.32
C VAL A 33 4.61 2.34 3.60
N VAL A 34 3.41 2.87 3.52
CA VAL A 34 2.68 3.46 4.65
C VAL A 34 1.40 2.68 4.86
N ASP A 35 1.24 2.18 6.06
CA ASP A 35 0.02 1.54 6.51
C ASP A 35 -0.50 2.19 7.81
N ARG A 36 -1.62 1.66 8.30
CA ARG A 36 -2.29 2.17 9.50
C ARG A 36 -1.44 2.08 10.77
N GLU A 37 -0.60 1.07 10.91
CA GLU A 37 0.19 0.86 12.13
C GLU A 37 1.25 1.93 12.27
N LEU A 38 1.83 2.37 11.15
CA LEU A 38 2.75 3.49 11.12
C LEU A 38 2.11 4.79 11.61
N ILE A 39 0.91 5.08 11.14
CA ILE A 39 0.14 6.27 11.55
C ILE A 39 -0.16 6.20 13.05
N ALA A 40 -0.62 5.06 13.54
CA ALA A 40 -0.98 4.86 14.94
C ALA A 40 0.24 4.90 15.90
N ALA A 41 1.36 4.30 15.52
CA ALA A 41 2.59 4.27 16.33
C ALA A 41 3.24 5.65 16.48
N GLY A 42 3.05 6.52 15.50
CA GLY A 42 3.60 7.88 15.51
C GLY A 42 2.95 8.81 16.54
N GLY A 43 1.75 8.50 17.06
CA GLY A 43 0.98 9.41 17.91
C GLY A 43 0.73 10.77 17.25
N LEU A 44 0.79 10.80 15.92
CA LEU A 44 0.71 11.99 15.09
C LEU A 44 -0.69 12.10 14.47
N ASP A 45 -1.11 13.32 14.24
CA ASP A 45 -2.15 13.62 13.27
C ASP A 45 -1.75 13.03 11.92
N ASP A 46 -2.66 12.31 11.26
CA ASP A 46 -2.44 11.64 9.97
C ASP A 46 -1.84 12.58 8.91
N ASN A 47 -2.12 13.88 9.02
CA ASN A 47 -1.58 14.91 8.15
C ASN A 47 -0.13 15.34 8.47
N ALA A 48 0.39 15.02 9.66
CA ALA A 48 1.75 15.37 10.06
C ALA A 48 2.79 14.29 9.67
N LEU A 49 2.35 13.08 9.38
CA LEU A 49 3.24 11.96 9.03
C LEU A 49 4.05 12.20 7.76
N PRO A 50 3.48 12.70 6.63
CA PRO A 50 4.25 12.95 5.41
C PRO A 50 5.43 13.89 5.65
N GLY A 51 5.19 15.02 6.31
CA GLY A 51 6.25 15.99 6.63
C GLY A 51 7.32 15.41 7.56
N ARG A 52 6.97 14.55 8.51
CA ARG A 52 7.94 13.87 9.37
C ARG A 52 8.77 12.83 8.62
N LEU A 53 8.17 12.06 7.71
CA LEU A 53 8.90 11.17 6.82
C LEU A 53 9.93 11.95 6.01
N ALA A 54 9.50 13.01 5.35
CA ALA A 54 10.35 13.83 4.49
C ALA A 54 11.47 14.54 5.28
N ALA A 55 11.15 15.14 6.44
CA ALA A 55 12.09 15.99 7.17
C ALA A 55 13.01 15.24 8.12
N VAL A 56 12.65 14.05 8.59
CA VAL A 56 13.40 13.35 9.65
C VAL A 56 13.87 11.97 9.21
N ILE A 57 12.98 11.15 8.68
CA ILE A 57 13.29 9.74 8.41
C ILE A 57 14.15 9.61 7.16
N LEU A 58 13.77 10.23 6.06
CA LEU A 58 14.53 10.14 4.81
C LEU A 58 15.96 10.69 4.91
N PRO A 59 16.21 11.88 5.49
CA PRO A 59 17.57 12.37 5.69
C PRO A 59 18.42 11.46 6.59
N GLY A 60 17.80 10.86 7.62
CA GLY A 60 18.47 9.86 8.48
C GLY A 60 18.95 8.62 7.72
N LEU A 61 18.37 8.35 6.56
CA LEU A 61 18.73 7.24 5.67
C LEU A 61 19.57 7.69 4.47
N GLY A 62 19.92 8.97 4.39
CA GLY A 62 20.65 9.54 3.25
C GLY A 62 19.79 9.62 1.98
N LEU A 63 18.49 9.77 2.12
CA LEU A 63 17.51 9.89 1.03
C LEU A 63 16.97 11.30 0.95
N GLU A 64 16.70 11.77 -0.27
CA GLU A 64 15.99 13.01 -0.51
C GLU A 64 14.53 12.71 -0.89
N GLN A 65 13.65 13.60 -0.51
CA GLN A 65 12.21 13.53 -0.73
C GLN A 65 11.86 13.33 -2.22
N GLY A 66 12.58 13.99 -3.12
CA GLY A 66 12.38 13.89 -4.57
C GLY A 66 12.74 12.52 -5.17
N ASP A 67 13.53 11.71 -4.46
CA ASP A 67 13.97 10.40 -4.92
C ASP A 67 13.03 9.26 -4.47
N VAL A 68 12.01 9.57 -3.67
CA VAL A 68 11.16 8.58 -3.02
C VAL A 68 9.72 8.70 -3.51
N GLY A 69 9.12 7.58 -3.89
CA GLY A 69 7.69 7.45 -4.06
C GLY A 69 7.04 6.76 -2.86
N VAL A 70 5.74 6.92 -2.72
CA VAL A 70 5.00 6.40 -1.57
C VAL A 70 3.96 5.37 -2.00
N PHE A 71 3.89 4.24 -1.30
CA PHE A 71 2.78 3.31 -1.37
C PHE A 71 1.88 3.45 -0.15
N LEU A 72 0.58 3.62 -0.41
CA LEU A 72 -0.45 3.63 0.62
C LEU A 72 -1.23 2.32 0.56
N ALA A 73 -1.15 1.52 1.60
CA ALA A 73 -1.73 0.18 1.63
C ALA A 73 -3.17 0.14 2.19
N GLY A 74 -3.77 1.29 2.44
CA GLY A 74 -5.16 1.41 2.92
C GLY A 74 -5.32 1.46 4.43
N ASP A 75 -6.57 1.61 4.88
CA ASP A 75 -6.98 1.85 6.27
C ASP A 75 -6.28 3.05 6.92
N LEU A 76 -6.15 4.12 6.13
CA LEU A 76 -5.49 5.34 6.56
C LEU A 76 -6.34 6.18 7.52
N TYR A 77 -7.63 5.86 7.69
CA TYR A 77 -8.50 6.60 8.59
C TYR A 77 -8.23 6.28 10.04
N THR A 78 -8.03 7.32 10.83
CA THR A 78 -7.92 7.25 12.29
C THR A 78 -9.01 8.10 12.93
N VAL A 79 -9.66 7.59 13.99
CA VAL A 79 -10.65 8.41 14.71
C VAL A 79 -9.95 9.61 15.36
N PRO A 80 -10.52 10.83 15.25
CA PRO A 80 -9.84 12.04 15.70
C PRO A 80 -9.44 12.06 17.19
N ALA A 81 -10.17 11.34 18.03
CA ALA A 81 -9.87 11.24 19.46
C ALA A 81 -8.73 10.29 19.80
N LEU A 82 -8.27 9.45 18.86
CA LEU A 82 -7.25 8.41 19.04
C LEU A 82 -7.52 7.44 20.22
N ASP A 83 -8.78 7.39 20.68
CA ASP A 83 -9.20 6.66 21.89
C ASP A 83 -9.59 5.21 21.64
N ARG A 84 -9.73 4.84 20.37
CA ARG A 84 -10.12 3.49 19.94
C ARG A 84 -9.68 3.18 18.53
N ARG A 85 -9.45 1.91 18.24
CA ARG A 85 -9.27 1.41 16.88
C ARG A 85 -10.64 1.31 16.17
N GLY A 86 -10.64 1.54 14.85
CA GLY A 86 -11.81 1.38 14.00
C GLY A 86 -12.48 2.70 13.66
N GLY A 87 -13.61 2.61 12.99
CA GLY A 87 -14.27 3.73 12.33
C GLY A 87 -13.98 3.71 10.83
N SER A 88 -14.72 4.53 10.09
CA SER A 88 -14.49 4.75 8.66
C SER A 88 -14.60 6.24 8.39
N GLY A 89 -13.81 6.75 7.50
CA GLY A 89 -13.82 8.17 7.20
C GLY A 89 -13.07 8.55 5.95
N ASP A 90 -13.17 9.84 5.64
CA ASP A 90 -12.60 10.44 4.45
C ASP A 90 -11.08 10.62 4.61
N VAL A 91 -10.33 9.96 3.75
CA VAL A 91 -8.85 9.95 3.76
C VAL A 91 -8.22 10.80 2.66
N ARG A 92 -9.03 11.62 1.94
CA ARG A 92 -8.50 12.46 0.85
C ARG A 92 -7.39 13.39 1.32
N ALA A 93 -7.57 14.01 2.49
CA ALA A 93 -6.57 14.91 3.06
C ALA A 93 -5.23 14.20 3.34
N VAL A 94 -5.25 12.94 3.75
CA VAL A 94 -4.04 12.14 3.97
C VAL A 94 -3.33 11.90 2.63
N TRP A 95 -4.05 11.50 1.59
CA TRP A 95 -3.50 11.31 0.26
C TRP A 95 -2.88 12.61 -0.31
N GLU A 96 -3.61 13.72 -0.17
CA GLU A 96 -3.16 15.04 -0.60
C GLU A 96 -1.89 15.47 0.14
N ALA A 97 -1.83 15.24 1.46
CA ALA A 97 -0.66 15.57 2.26
C ALA A 97 0.58 14.76 1.84
N PHE A 98 0.43 13.48 1.46
CA PHE A 98 1.52 12.72 0.85
C PHE A 98 1.88 13.26 -0.54
N GLY A 99 0.90 13.66 -1.34
CA GLY A 99 1.13 14.24 -2.66
C GLY A 99 1.84 15.59 -2.62
N ASP A 100 1.65 16.38 -1.58
CA ASP A 100 2.33 17.67 -1.39
C ASP A 100 3.82 17.48 -1.07
N GLU A 101 4.19 16.35 -0.47
CA GLU A 101 5.55 16.06 -0.01
C GLU A 101 6.36 15.18 -0.99
N PHE A 102 5.72 14.31 -1.76
CA PHE A 102 6.42 13.30 -2.56
C PHE A 102 6.12 13.42 -4.06
N SER A 103 7.08 13.04 -4.90
CA SER A 103 6.97 13.14 -6.36
C SER A 103 5.80 12.35 -6.94
N TRP A 104 5.48 11.22 -6.34
CA TRP A 104 4.33 10.40 -6.69
C TRP A 104 3.86 9.54 -5.52
N VAL A 105 2.57 9.27 -5.51
CA VAL A 105 1.92 8.38 -4.54
C VAL A 105 1.10 7.36 -5.33
N VAL A 106 1.23 6.10 -5.00
CA VAL A 106 0.41 5.01 -5.53
C VAL A 106 -0.21 4.26 -4.36
N GLY A 107 -1.48 3.93 -4.43
CA GLY A 107 -2.04 3.19 -3.32
C GLY A 107 -3.42 2.63 -3.57
N VAL A 108 -3.89 1.89 -2.58
CA VAL A 108 -5.21 1.25 -2.52
C VAL A 108 -5.96 1.75 -1.30
N ALA A 109 -7.29 1.64 -1.32
CA ALA A 109 -8.09 1.92 -0.14
C ALA A 109 -8.28 0.65 0.71
N GLY A 110 -8.32 0.83 2.02
CA GLY A 110 -8.81 -0.16 2.93
C GLY A 110 -10.34 -0.21 3.01
N ASN A 111 -10.85 -1.11 3.82
CA ASN A 111 -12.31 -1.23 4.01
C ASN A 111 -12.88 -0.15 4.95
N HIS A 112 -12.03 0.61 5.60
CA HIS A 112 -12.40 1.74 6.47
C HIS A 112 -12.24 3.11 5.79
N ASP A 113 -11.59 3.17 4.62
CA ASP A 113 -11.34 4.41 3.89
C ASP A 113 -12.54 4.80 3.04
N THR A 114 -12.88 6.09 3.06
CA THR A 114 -13.83 6.70 2.13
C THR A 114 -13.18 7.90 1.43
N PHE A 115 -13.76 8.32 0.31
CA PHE A 115 -13.33 9.48 -0.44
C PHE A 115 -14.50 10.45 -0.66
N GLY A 116 -15.12 10.86 0.44
CA GLY A 116 -16.30 11.72 0.47
C GLY A 116 -17.54 10.98 0.99
N ALA A 117 -18.72 11.50 0.62
CA ALA A 117 -19.98 11.02 1.17
C ALA A 117 -20.40 9.63 0.68
N ASP A 118 -20.04 9.25 -0.53
CA ASP A 118 -20.26 7.90 -1.06
C ASP A 118 -19.09 6.99 -0.68
N PRO A 119 -19.30 5.96 0.15
CA PRO A 119 -18.22 5.08 0.61
C PRO A 119 -17.59 4.25 -0.51
N ASN A 120 -18.26 4.12 -1.66
CA ASN A 120 -17.75 3.38 -2.82
C ASN A 120 -17.16 4.29 -3.91
N ALA A 121 -17.24 5.61 -3.75
CA ALA A 121 -16.71 6.54 -4.73
C ALA A 121 -15.19 6.36 -4.89
N ALA A 122 -14.74 6.37 -6.13
CA ALA A 122 -13.32 6.53 -6.43
C ALA A 122 -12.92 8.00 -6.28
N PRO A 123 -11.76 8.29 -5.71
CA PRO A 123 -11.28 9.66 -5.59
C PRO A 123 -10.91 10.25 -6.96
N ARG A 124 -10.87 11.57 -7.01
CA ARG A 124 -10.29 12.30 -8.13
C ARG A 124 -9.09 13.08 -7.60
N PHE A 125 -7.92 12.61 -7.94
CA PHE A 125 -6.65 13.17 -7.51
C PHE A 125 -5.88 13.86 -8.65
N PRO A 126 -4.90 14.72 -8.33
CA PRO A 126 -3.88 15.16 -9.27
C PRO A 126 -3.12 13.99 -9.91
N ARG A 127 -2.47 14.24 -11.06
CA ARG A 127 -1.89 13.18 -11.89
C ARG A 127 -0.77 12.35 -11.23
N HIS A 128 -0.14 12.86 -10.19
CA HIS A 128 0.93 12.18 -9.46
C HIS A 128 0.42 11.33 -8.28
N LEU A 129 -0.89 11.36 -8.00
CA LEU A 129 -1.55 10.51 -7.02
C LEU A 129 -2.38 9.44 -7.75
N HIS A 130 -1.97 8.20 -7.65
CA HIS A 130 -2.56 7.07 -8.36
C HIS A 130 -3.32 6.16 -7.41
N TYR A 131 -4.64 6.35 -7.35
CA TYR A 131 -5.52 5.42 -6.65
C TYR A 131 -5.80 4.21 -7.53
N LEU A 132 -5.53 3.02 -7.01
CA LEU A 132 -5.74 1.75 -7.70
C LEU A 132 -6.82 0.93 -6.98
N ASP A 133 -7.79 0.43 -7.74
CA ASP A 133 -8.75 -0.57 -7.27
C ASP A 133 -9.11 -1.51 -8.42
N ASN A 134 -8.46 -2.66 -8.49
CA ASN A 134 -8.44 -3.55 -9.63
C ASN A 134 -7.90 -2.84 -10.90
N ASP A 135 -6.86 -2.05 -10.71
CA ASP A 135 -6.27 -1.21 -11.74
C ASP A 135 -4.74 -1.23 -11.64
N ARG A 136 -4.08 -0.58 -12.58
CA ARG A 136 -2.61 -0.53 -12.69
C ARG A 136 -2.11 0.80 -13.18
N VAL A 137 -0.86 1.10 -12.86
CA VAL A 137 -0.15 2.27 -13.34
C VAL A 137 1.28 1.89 -13.74
N ASN A 138 1.85 2.64 -14.67
CA ASN A 138 3.27 2.57 -15.00
C ASN A 138 3.98 3.80 -14.45
N ILE A 139 4.93 3.59 -13.56
CA ILE A 139 5.82 4.65 -13.04
C ILE A 139 7.25 4.30 -13.46
N ASP A 140 7.80 5.10 -14.35
CA ASP A 140 9.18 4.98 -14.85
C ASP A 140 9.54 3.56 -15.33
N GLY A 141 8.60 2.89 -16.01
CA GLY A 141 8.79 1.53 -16.53
C GLY A 141 8.41 0.42 -15.55
N CYS A 142 8.12 0.74 -14.30
CA CYS A 142 7.61 -0.19 -13.29
C CYS A 142 6.10 -0.36 -13.40
N GLN A 143 5.63 -1.58 -13.61
CA GLN A 143 4.21 -1.92 -13.66
C GLN A 143 3.69 -2.23 -12.26
N ILE A 144 2.90 -1.32 -11.72
CA ILE A 144 2.32 -1.43 -10.39
C ILE A 144 0.83 -1.76 -10.54
N ALA A 145 0.36 -2.81 -9.90
CA ALA A 145 -1.05 -3.19 -9.83
C ALA A 145 -1.58 -3.03 -8.41
N GLY A 146 -2.84 -2.65 -8.26
CA GLY A 146 -3.46 -2.45 -6.96
C GLY A 146 -4.85 -3.03 -6.84
N LEU A 147 -5.15 -3.65 -5.68
CA LEU A 147 -6.45 -4.18 -5.33
C LEU A 147 -6.81 -3.76 -3.91
N GLY A 148 -7.77 -2.83 -3.78
CA GLY A 148 -8.24 -2.32 -2.50
C GLY A 148 -9.30 -3.20 -1.85
N GLY A 149 -9.67 -2.83 -0.62
CA GLY A 149 -10.68 -3.51 0.18
C GLY A 149 -10.23 -4.88 0.66
N ILE A 150 -11.16 -5.64 1.23
CA ILE A 150 -10.89 -6.95 1.82
C ILE A 150 -11.84 -8.03 1.31
N ILE A 151 -11.48 -9.29 1.53
CA ILE A 151 -12.40 -10.42 1.45
C ILE A 151 -13.45 -10.30 2.55
N GLY A 152 -14.72 -10.49 2.20
CA GLY A 152 -15.80 -10.41 3.16
C GLY A 152 -17.18 -10.30 2.52
N ASN A 153 -18.16 -9.77 3.26
CA ASN A 153 -19.53 -9.65 2.77
C ASN A 153 -19.66 -8.54 1.70
N PRO A 154 -19.96 -8.88 0.42
CA PRO A 154 -20.00 -7.91 -0.68
C PRO A 154 -21.11 -6.85 -0.57
N ARG A 155 -22.03 -6.99 0.39
CA ARG A 155 -23.05 -5.96 0.67
C ARG A 155 -22.49 -4.78 1.47
N ARG A 156 -21.27 -4.89 1.98
CA ARG A 156 -20.59 -3.81 2.69
C ARG A 156 -19.61 -3.12 1.75
N PRO A 157 -19.36 -1.84 1.92
CA PRO A 157 -18.41 -1.09 1.11
C PRO A 157 -17.01 -1.76 1.10
N ARG A 158 -16.37 -1.69 -0.04
CA ARG A 158 -14.98 -2.17 -0.25
C ARG A 158 -14.72 -3.60 0.21
N ARG A 159 -15.73 -4.48 0.07
CA ARG A 159 -15.62 -5.91 0.35
C ARG A 159 -16.04 -6.73 -0.85
N ARG A 160 -15.30 -7.80 -1.09
CA ARG A 160 -15.54 -8.78 -2.15
C ARG A 160 -15.66 -10.16 -1.55
N SER A 161 -16.44 -11.06 -2.17
CA SER A 161 -16.34 -12.49 -1.82
C SER A 161 -14.95 -13.02 -2.17
N ASP A 162 -14.57 -14.20 -1.62
CA ASP A 162 -13.32 -14.87 -1.96
C ASP A 162 -13.16 -14.99 -3.49
N ASP A 163 -14.18 -15.53 -4.18
CA ASP A 163 -14.14 -15.71 -5.63
C ASP A 163 -13.95 -14.40 -6.38
N GLN A 164 -14.65 -13.33 -5.97
CA GLN A 164 -14.54 -12.03 -6.61
C GLN A 164 -13.16 -11.40 -6.40
N TYR A 165 -12.62 -11.53 -5.18
CA TYR A 165 -11.30 -10.98 -4.86
C TYR A 165 -10.21 -11.70 -5.66
N ILE A 166 -10.24 -13.03 -5.68
CA ILE A 166 -9.28 -13.86 -6.42
C ILE A 166 -9.39 -13.64 -7.93
N GLN A 167 -10.60 -13.53 -8.46
CA GLN A 167 -10.79 -13.21 -9.88
C GLN A 167 -10.16 -11.86 -10.27
N CYS A 168 -10.31 -10.83 -9.43
CA CYS A 168 -9.64 -9.54 -9.64
C CYS A 168 -8.12 -9.68 -9.57
N LEU A 169 -7.60 -10.38 -8.56
CA LEU A 169 -6.17 -10.61 -8.38
C LEU A 169 -5.56 -11.36 -9.57
N GLU A 170 -6.22 -12.42 -10.03
CA GLU A 170 -5.80 -13.18 -11.21
C GLU A 170 -5.79 -12.31 -12.47
N ALA A 171 -6.83 -11.51 -12.70
CA ALA A 171 -6.90 -10.61 -13.84
C ALA A 171 -5.78 -9.57 -13.84
N LEU A 172 -5.44 -9.02 -12.69
CA LEU A 172 -4.29 -8.11 -12.53
C LEU A 172 -2.98 -8.81 -12.87
N LEU A 173 -2.78 -10.03 -12.38
CA LEU A 173 -1.52 -10.77 -12.49
C LEU A 173 -1.38 -11.58 -13.80
N GLN A 174 -2.42 -11.64 -14.66
CA GLN A 174 -2.30 -12.15 -16.03
C GLN A 174 -1.38 -11.30 -16.92
N HIS A 175 -1.19 -10.04 -16.57
CA HIS A 175 -0.27 -9.15 -17.24
C HIS A 175 1.00 -8.96 -16.41
N ARG A 176 2.08 -8.51 -17.06
CA ARG A 176 3.31 -8.18 -16.33
C ARG A 176 2.97 -7.24 -15.17
N THR A 177 3.30 -7.66 -13.97
CA THR A 177 3.16 -6.90 -12.74
C THR A 177 4.48 -7.01 -12.00
N ASP A 178 5.17 -5.88 -11.89
CA ASP A 178 6.43 -5.82 -11.17
C ASP A 178 6.16 -5.68 -9.66
N ILE A 179 5.13 -4.89 -9.30
CA ILE A 179 4.72 -4.66 -7.91
C ILE A 179 3.20 -4.83 -7.79
N LEU A 180 2.78 -5.60 -6.82
CA LEU A 180 1.39 -5.75 -6.40
C LEU A 180 1.18 -5.07 -5.04
N ILE A 181 0.19 -4.19 -4.94
CA ILE A 181 -0.27 -3.59 -3.69
C ILE A 181 -1.68 -4.10 -3.41
N THR A 182 -1.89 -4.68 -2.23
CA THR A 182 -3.22 -5.09 -1.76
C THR A 182 -3.49 -4.52 -0.38
N HIS A 183 -4.75 -4.29 -0.04
CA HIS A 183 -5.08 -3.95 1.35
C HIS A 183 -5.25 -5.22 2.19
N ASP A 184 -5.94 -6.24 1.68
CA ASP A 184 -6.01 -7.54 2.34
C ASP A 184 -4.74 -8.35 2.05
N GLY A 185 -4.12 -8.90 3.08
CA GLY A 185 -2.83 -9.56 2.99
C GLY A 185 -2.90 -11.10 2.98
N PRO A 186 -1.83 -11.76 2.53
CA PRO A 186 -1.69 -13.20 2.69
C PRO A 186 -1.48 -13.56 4.17
N ASP A 187 -1.93 -14.73 4.58
CA ASP A 187 -1.55 -15.30 5.88
C ASP A 187 -0.09 -15.79 5.88
N ASP A 188 0.47 -15.94 7.07
CA ASP A 188 1.73 -16.66 7.27
C ASP A 188 1.47 -18.02 7.92
N PRO A 189 1.68 -19.14 7.19
CA PRO A 189 1.41 -20.48 7.70
C PRO A 189 2.34 -20.92 8.85
N ILE A 190 3.40 -20.16 9.15
CA ILE A 190 4.40 -20.51 10.17
C ILE A 190 4.15 -19.75 11.50
N GLY A 191 3.04 -19.02 11.60
CA GLY A 191 2.65 -18.33 12.84
C GLY A 191 2.96 -16.83 12.85
N GLY A 192 3.07 -16.24 11.67
CA GLY A 192 3.11 -14.79 11.47
C GLY A 192 1.73 -14.13 11.60
N PRO A 193 1.58 -12.92 11.05
CA PRO A 193 0.35 -12.15 11.15
C PRO A 193 -0.84 -12.87 10.52
N PRO A 194 -2.05 -12.63 11.04
CA PRO A 194 -3.26 -13.15 10.42
C PRO A 194 -3.45 -12.59 9.01
N GLY A 195 -3.98 -13.38 8.10
CA GLY A 195 -4.24 -12.99 6.72
C GLY A 195 -5.09 -14.03 6.00
N SER A 196 -5.15 -13.94 4.68
CA SER A 196 -5.96 -14.82 3.84
C SER A 196 -5.09 -15.93 3.19
N PRO A 197 -5.35 -17.22 3.51
CA PRO A 197 -4.67 -18.32 2.83
C PRO A 197 -4.96 -18.35 1.33
N VAL A 198 -6.15 -17.91 0.92
CA VAL A 198 -6.53 -17.87 -0.50
C VAL A 198 -5.71 -16.83 -1.27
N ILE A 199 -5.44 -15.67 -0.65
CA ILE A 199 -4.55 -14.64 -1.22
C ILE A 199 -3.12 -15.18 -1.29
N ARG A 200 -2.61 -15.83 -0.25
CA ARG A 200 -1.27 -16.43 -0.25
C ARG A 200 -1.10 -17.41 -1.39
N GLU A 201 -2.02 -18.36 -1.53
CA GLU A 201 -1.98 -19.36 -2.60
C GLU A 201 -2.02 -18.74 -4.00
N ALA A 202 -2.80 -17.67 -4.20
CA ALA A 202 -2.85 -16.95 -5.45
C ALA A 202 -1.52 -16.24 -5.75
N ILE A 203 -0.93 -15.55 -4.77
CA ILE A 203 0.37 -14.87 -4.93
C ILE A 203 1.49 -15.88 -5.20
N GLU A 204 1.54 -17.00 -4.47
CA GLU A 204 2.52 -18.06 -4.69
C GLU A 204 2.43 -18.69 -6.09
N ARG A 205 1.22 -18.84 -6.61
CA ARG A 205 0.97 -19.37 -7.95
C ARG A 205 1.31 -18.39 -9.07
N LEU A 206 0.95 -17.11 -8.91
CA LEU A 206 1.03 -16.09 -9.95
C LEU A 206 2.35 -15.30 -9.93
N ARG A 207 3.05 -15.30 -8.81
CA ARG A 207 4.42 -14.83 -8.62
C ARG A 207 4.70 -13.41 -9.16
N PRO A 208 4.03 -12.33 -8.66
CA PRO A 208 4.51 -10.99 -8.90
C PRO A 208 5.95 -10.84 -8.37
N ALA A 209 6.73 -9.92 -8.91
CA ALA A 209 8.11 -9.76 -8.46
C ALA A 209 8.17 -9.31 -6.98
N LEU A 210 7.25 -8.44 -6.58
CA LEU A 210 7.03 -7.98 -5.20
C LEU A 210 5.53 -7.91 -4.90
N ALA A 211 5.13 -8.20 -3.68
CA ALA A 211 3.77 -8.01 -3.20
C ALA A 211 3.79 -7.34 -1.83
N PHE A 212 2.96 -6.32 -1.66
CA PHE A 212 2.72 -5.62 -0.41
C PHE A 212 1.24 -5.75 -0.05
N GLY A 213 0.95 -6.17 1.17
CA GLY A 213 -0.39 -6.20 1.72
C GLY A 213 -0.39 -5.57 3.12
N ALA A 214 -1.42 -4.81 3.47
CA ALA A 214 -1.61 -4.44 4.85
C ALA A 214 -1.98 -5.68 5.66
N MET A 215 -1.62 -5.68 6.93
CA MET A 215 -2.07 -6.71 7.86
C MET A 215 -3.42 -6.30 8.44
N PRO A 216 -4.39 -7.21 8.51
CA PRO A 216 -5.72 -6.90 9.05
C PRO A 216 -5.74 -6.58 10.55
#